data_5ec3bfc61621448557e8d7f1c1ab589f
#
_entry.id   5ec3bfc61621448557e8d7f1c1ab589f
#
_cell.length_a   1.000
_cell.length_b   1.000
_cell.length_c   1.000
_cell.angle_alpha   90.00
_cell.angle_beta   90.00
_cell.angle_gamma   90.00
#
_symmetry.space_group_name_H-M   'P 1'
#
loop_
_entity.id
_entity.type
_entity.pdbx_description
1 polymer ?
#
loop_
_entity_poly.entity_id
_entity_poly.type
_entity_poly.pdbx_seq_one_letter_code
_entity_poly.pdbx_strand_id
1 'polypeptide(L)'
;MKSKDFLAAFGAFLCIFIMATVSDLDANNIWIIPPFGASLVLAMALPSSPLARPKNIVLGHLIAASAGVIAYQILGNNPLSIGIALGLAIYLMLITDTTHPPAGANPILAVLGGESFDFILMPVA
;
A
#
# COMPACT_ATOMS: atom_id res chain seq x y z
N MET A 1 -2.71 27.50 -12.56
CA MET A 1 -2.92 26.05 -12.46
C MET A 1 -2.67 25.44 -13.83
N LYS A 2 -1.75 24.50 -13.92
CA LYS A 2 -1.45 23.85 -15.19
C LYS A 2 -2.53 22.78 -15.45
N SER A 3 -2.96 22.62 -16.70
CA SER A 3 -3.96 21.60 -17.07
C SER A 3 -3.56 20.18 -16.62
N LYS A 4 -2.26 19.90 -16.59
CA LYS A 4 -1.71 18.63 -16.10
C LYS A 4 -1.98 18.40 -14.61
N ASP A 5 -1.93 19.44 -13.79
CA ASP A 5 -2.17 19.35 -12.34
C ASP A 5 -3.64 19.00 -12.07
N PHE A 6 -4.55 19.61 -12.82
CA PHE A 6 -5.98 19.29 -12.75
C PHE A 6 -6.25 17.84 -13.20
N LEU A 7 -5.64 17.40 -14.30
CA LEU A 7 -5.82 16.03 -14.80
C LEU A 7 -5.30 14.99 -13.81
N ALA A 8 -4.15 15.25 -13.17
CA ALA A 8 -3.60 14.38 -12.13
C ALA A 8 -4.57 14.25 -10.93
N ALA A 9 -5.06 15.38 -10.43
CA ALA A 9 -6.00 15.41 -9.31
C ALA A 9 -7.33 14.72 -9.68
N PHE A 10 -7.86 14.96 -10.87
CA PHE A 10 -9.08 14.36 -11.35
C PHE A 10 -8.92 12.83 -11.57
N GLY A 11 -7.78 12.41 -12.10
CA GLY A 11 -7.45 10.98 -12.23
C GLY A 11 -7.41 10.27 -10.88
N ALA A 12 -6.75 10.87 -9.88
CA ALA A 12 -6.71 10.34 -8.53
C ALA A 12 -8.11 10.27 -7.90
N PHE A 13 -8.93 11.33 -8.08
CA PHE A 13 -10.32 11.35 -7.64
C PHE A 13 -11.11 10.16 -8.23
N LEU A 14 -11.05 9.96 -9.55
CA LEU A 14 -11.77 8.88 -10.20
C LEU A 14 -11.34 7.51 -9.69
N CYS A 15 -10.04 7.27 -9.55
CA CYS A 15 -9.53 6.00 -9.04
C CYS A 15 -10.05 5.71 -7.63
N ILE A 16 -9.92 6.64 -6.71
CA ILE A 16 -10.37 6.46 -5.33
C ILE A 16 -11.90 6.40 -5.25
N PHE A 17 -12.61 7.20 -6.04
CA PHE A 17 -14.07 7.18 -6.06
C PHE A 17 -14.60 5.81 -6.51
N ILE A 18 -14.02 5.23 -7.55
CA ILE A 18 -14.40 3.89 -8.03
C ILE A 18 -14.09 2.84 -6.96
N MET A 19 -12.88 2.85 -6.40
CA MET A 19 -12.47 1.89 -5.36
C MET A 19 -13.36 1.99 -4.12
N ALA A 20 -13.65 3.21 -3.67
CA ALA A 20 -14.52 3.44 -2.52
C ALA A 20 -15.95 2.98 -2.79
N THR A 21 -16.48 3.24 -4.01
CA THR A 21 -17.80 2.77 -4.42
C THR A 21 -17.87 1.24 -4.43
N VAL A 22 -16.86 0.58 -4.99
CA VAL A 22 -16.80 -0.89 -4.99
C VAL A 22 -16.74 -1.43 -3.57
N SER A 23 -15.94 -0.80 -2.71
CA SER A 23 -15.82 -1.16 -1.30
C SER A 23 -17.14 -0.99 -0.52
N ASP A 24 -17.91 0.04 -0.85
CA ASP A 24 -19.23 0.30 -0.25
C ASP A 24 -20.28 -0.72 -0.70
N LEU A 25 -20.20 -1.18 -1.94
CA LEU A 25 -21.11 -2.17 -2.51
C LEU A 25 -20.76 -3.61 -2.10
N ASP A 26 -19.51 -3.90 -1.78
CA ASP A 26 -19.03 -5.23 -1.37
C ASP A 26 -18.77 -5.25 0.14
N ALA A 27 -19.78 -5.59 0.90
CA ALA A 27 -19.71 -5.62 2.36
C ALA A 27 -18.74 -6.69 2.91
N ASN A 28 -18.27 -7.62 2.08
CA ASN A 28 -17.41 -8.73 2.51
C ASN A 28 -15.91 -8.45 2.33
N ASN A 29 -15.56 -7.46 1.49
CA ASN A 29 -14.17 -7.18 1.17
C ASN A 29 -13.86 -5.68 1.27
N ILE A 30 -12.63 -5.39 1.67
CA ILE A 30 -12.08 -4.02 1.67
C ILE A 30 -11.33 -3.82 0.35
N TRP A 31 -11.79 -2.87 -0.46
CA TRP A 31 -11.18 -2.52 -1.75
C TRP A 31 -10.25 -1.32 -1.67
N ILE A 32 -10.23 -0.64 -0.53
CA ILE A 32 -9.48 0.60 -0.35
C ILE A 32 -8.76 0.59 1.00
N ILE A 33 -7.50 0.96 0.98
CA ILE A 33 -6.68 1.20 2.18
C ILE A 33 -5.90 2.53 2.02
N PRO A 34 -5.58 3.22 3.12
CA PRO A 34 -4.87 4.51 3.07
C PRO A 34 -3.60 4.55 2.21
N PRO A 35 -2.75 3.51 2.18
CA PRO A 35 -1.58 3.48 1.31
C PRO A 35 -1.86 3.73 -0.17
N PHE A 36 -3.05 3.38 -0.65
CA PHE A 36 -3.43 3.59 -2.05
C PHE A 36 -3.58 5.07 -2.40
N GLY A 37 -4.07 5.88 -1.46
CA GLY A 37 -4.09 7.33 -1.63
C GLY A 37 -2.69 7.91 -1.82
N ALA A 38 -1.74 7.48 -1.01
CA ALA A 38 -0.34 7.88 -1.13
C ALA A 38 0.30 7.40 -2.45
N SER A 39 -0.02 6.19 -2.89
CA SER A 39 0.43 5.66 -4.19
C SER A 39 -0.10 6.49 -5.35
N LEU A 40 -1.36 6.94 -5.29
CA LEU A 40 -1.94 7.80 -6.31
C LEU A 40 -1.30 9.18 -6.38
N VAL A 41 -0.95 9.77 -5.23
CA VAL A 41 -0.15 11.02 -5.23
C VAL A 41 1.15 10.83 -6.00
N LEU A 42 1.87 9.75 -5.73
CA LEU A 42 3.13 9.46 -6.39
C LEU A 42 2.93 9.17 -7.89
N ALA A 43 1.96 8.31 -8.23
CA ALA A 43 1.72 7.90 -9.61
C ALA A 43 1.16 9.03 -10.49
N MET A 44 0.28 9.87 -9.95
CA MET A 44 -0.39 10.92 -10.72
C MET A 44 0.36 12.25 -10.72
N ALA A 45 0.96 12.62 -9.58
CA ALA A 45 1.67 13.89 -9.46
C ALA A 45 3.16 13.79 -9.84
N LEU A 46 3.78 12.62 -9.67
CA LEU A 46 5.21 12.37 -9.93
C LEU A 46 5.44 11.14 -10.82
N PRO A 47 4.80 11.05 -12.00
CA PRO A 47 4.83 9.82 -12.81
C PRO A 47 6.22 9.44 -13.34
N SER A 48 7.14 10.39 -13.42
CA SER A 48 8.54 10.16 -13.82
C SER A 48 9.43 9.66 -12.68
N SER A 49 8.92 9.61 -11.46
CA SER A 49 9.68 9.08 -10.32
C SER A 49 9.96 7.59 -10.49
N PRO A 50 11.19 7.13 -10.23
CA PRO A 50 11.48 5.69 -10.18
C PRO A 50 10.60 4.93 -9.19
N LEU A 51 10.19 5.62 -8.13
CA LEU A 51 9.35 5.05 -7.06
C LEU A 51 7.88 4.86 -7.47
N ALA A 52 7.46 5.49 -8.58
CA ALA A 52 6.12 5.39 -9.17
C ALA A 52 6.00 4.32 -10.26
N ARG A 53 7.05 3.57 -10.53
CA ARG A 53 7.01 2.50 -11.54
C ARG A 53 6.01 1.41 -11.14
N PRO A 54 5.26 0.82 -12.08
CA PRO A 54 4.31 -0.25 -11.77
C PRO A 54 4.93 -1.41 -10.96
N LYS A 55 6.15 -1.81 -11.32
CA LYS A 55 6.93 -2.81 -10.58
C LYS A 55 7.06 -2.44 -9.10
N ASN A 56 7.45 -1.21 -8.81
CA ASN A 56 7.65 -0.73 -7.44
C ASN A 56 6.33 -0.66 -6.68
N ILE A 57 5.26 -0.19 -7.32
CA ILE A 57 3.93 -0.13 -6.72
C ILE A 57 3.47 -1.54 -6.34
N VAL A 58 3.38 -2.44 -7.31
CA VAL A 58 2.84 -3.78 -7.09
C VAL A 58 3.69 -4.60 -6.12
N LEU A 59 4.98 -4.74 -6.42
CA LEU A 59 5.87 -5.57 -5.58
C LEU A 59 6.15 -4.92 -4.22
N GLY A 60 6.25 -3.60 -4.16
CA GLY A 60 6.41 -2.88 -2.90
C GLY A 60 5.24 -3.14 -1.94
N HIS A 61 4.01 -3.03 -2.42
CA HIS A 61 2.82 -3.34 -1.60
C HIS A 61 2.76 -4.81 -1.18
N LEU A 62 3.04 -5.74 -2.08
CA LEU A 62 3.05 -7.18 -1.76
C LEU A 62 4.10 -7.54 -0.71
N ILE A 63 5.33 -7.07 -0.89
CA ILE A 63 6.44 -7.30 0.05
C ILE A 63 6.10 -6.72 1.42
N ALA A 64 5.63 -5.49 1.46
CA ALA A 64 5.35 -4.78 2.69
C ALA A 64 4.18 -5.39 3.46
N ALA A 65 3.09 -5.76 2.77
CA ALA A 65 1.96 -6.45 3.38
C ALA A 65 2.37 -7.82 3.93
N SER A 66 3.17 -8.58 3.16
CA SER A 66 3.67 -9.88 3.59
C SER A 66 4.54 -9.79 4.84
N ALA A 67 5.44 -8.81 4.90
CA ALA A 67 6.28 -8.57 6.08
C ALA A 67 5.42 -8.27 7.32
N GLY A 68 4.37 -7.44 7.16
CA GLY A 68 3.45 -7.10 8.24
C GLY A 68 2.66 -8.30 8.74
N VAL A 69 2.06 -9.05 7.84
CA VAL A 69 1.26 -10.25 8.20
C VAL A 69 2.14 -11.30 8.89
N ILE A 70 3.32 -11.59 8.37
CA ILE A 70 4.25 -12.57 8.95
C ILE A 70 4.69 -12.10 10.35
N ALA A 71 5.07 -10.83 10.52
CA ALA A 71 5.46 -10.31 11.82
C ALA A 71 4.32 -10.42 12.84
N TYR A 72 3.09 -10.10 12.43
CA TYR A 72 1.92 -10.26 13.30
C TYR A 72 1.68 -11.73 13.69
N GLN A 73 1.75 -12.65 12.74
CA GLN A 73 1.51 -14.08 13.02
C GLN A 73 2.53 -14.67 14.00
N ILE A 74 3.76 -14.18 13.99
CA ILE A 74 4.84 -14.69 14.84
C ILE A 74 4.88 -13.96 16.20
N LEU A 75 4.72 -12.64 16.19
CA LEU A 75 4.99 -11.77 17.35
C LEU A 75 3.74 -11.13 17.94
N GLY A 76 2.59 -11.20 17.26
CA GLY A 76 1.36 -10.55 17.67
C GLY A 76 1.37 -9.04 17.47
N ASN A 77 0.41 -8.35 18.08
CA ASN A 77 0.26 -6.90 18.00
C ASN A 77 0.99 -6.22 19.17
N ASN A 78 2.18 -5.73 18.92
CA ASN A 78 2.99 -4.99 19.89
C ASN A 78 4.00 -4.08 19.17
N PRO A 79 4.63 -3.11 19.85
CA PRO A 79 5.57 -2.18 19.23
C PRO A 79 6.77 -2.84 18.53
N LEU A 80 7.26 -3.94 19.08
CA LEU A 80 8.39 -4.67 18.49
C LEU A 80 7.99 -5.28 17.14
N SER A 81 6.81 -5.89 17.07
CA SER A 81 6.26 -6.45 15.83
C SER A 81 6.13 -5.38 14.73
N ILE A 82 5.62 -4.21 15.06
CA ILE A 82 5.48 -3.09 14.13
C ILE A 82 6.85 -2.65 13.62
N GLY A 83 7.82 -2.48 14.50
CA GLY A 83 9.18 -2.07 14.13
C GLY A 83 9.87 -3.08 13.23
N ILE A 84 9.79 -4.38 13.57
CA ILE A 84 10.35 -5.47 12.76
C ILE A 84 9.65 -5.55 11.40
N ALA A 85 8.33 -5.46 11.37
CA ALA A 85 7.55 -5.53 10.14
C ALA A 85 7.97 -4.43 9.14
N LEU A 86 8.05 -3.18 9.61
CA LEU A 86 8.46 -2.06 8.76
C LEU A 86 9.92 -2.15 8.35
N GLY A 87 10.82 -2.46 9.27
CA GLY A 87 12.24 -2.62 8.98
C GLY A 87 12.50 -3.72 7.95
N LEU A 88 11.86 -4.86 8.10
CA LEU A 88 11.94 -5.96 7.14
C LEU A 88 11.36 -5.58 5.78
N ALA A 89 10.22 -4.91 5.74
CA ALA A 89 9.61 -4.43 4.50
C ALA A 89 10.55 -3.50 3.73
N ILE A 90 11.15 -2.53 4.41
CA ILE A 90 12.11 -1.59 3.80
C ILE A 90 13.33 -2.35 3.28
N TYR A 91 13.89 -3.23 4.08
CA TYR A 91 15.06 -4.02 3.68
C TYR A 91 14.78 -4.85 2.41
N LEU A 92 13.66 -5.56 2.39
CA LEU A 92 13.27 -6.38 1.24
C LEU A 92 12.99 -5.54 -0.01
N MET A 93 12.33 -4.39 0.13
CA MET A 93 12.11 -3.48 -0.99
C MET A 93 13.43 -2.92 -1.55
N LEU A 94 14.41 -2.65 -0.70
CA LEU A 94 15.72 -2.15 -1.14
C LEU A 94 16.51 -3.20 -1.91
N ILE A 95 16.61 -4.43 -1.40
CA ILE A 95 17.37 -5.48 -2.06
C ILE A 95 16.71 -6.00 -3.35
N THR A 96 15.41 -5.83 -3.51
CA THR A 96 14.68 -6.22 -4.72
C THR A 96 14.50 -5.08 -5.72
N ASP A 97 15.01 -3.88 -5.40
CA ASP A 97 14.81 -2.68 -6.22
C ASP A 97 13.32 -2.40 -6.51
N THR A 98 12.51 -2.51 -5.46
CA THR A 98 11.05 -2.28 -5.53
C THR A 98 10.57 -1.22 -4.56
N THR A 99 11.46 -0.32 -4.14
CA THR A 99 11.14 0.71 -3.16
C THR A 99 9.93 1.54 -3.61
N HIS A 100 8.90 1.53 -2.77
CA HIS A 100 7.66 2.29 -2.97
C HIS A 100 7.23 2.85 -1.61
N PRO A 101 7.49 4.13 -1.31
CA PRO A 101 7.26 4.69 0.02
C PRO A 101 5.83 4.50 0.56
N PRO A 102 4.75 4.64 -0.25
CA PRO A 102 3.39 4.40 0.23
C PRO A 102 3.17 3.00 0.81
N ALA A 103 3.88 2.00 0.29
CA ALA A 103 3.79 0.62 0.77
C ALA A 103 4.26 0.46 2.22
N GLY A 104 5.08 1.38 2.73
CA GLY A 104 5.53 1.38 4.12
C GLY A 104 4.41 1.46 5.17
N ALA A 105 3.22 1.89 4.78
CA ALA A 105 2.06 1.87 5.66
C ALA A 105 1.45 0.46 5.84
N ASN A 106 1.62 -0.43 4.87
CA ASN A 106 1.01 -1.77 4.90
C ASN A 106 1.43 -2.63 6.10
N PRO A 107 2.72 -2.73 6.47
CA PRO A 107 3.10 -3.53 7.63
C PRO A 107 2.51 -3.01 8.94
N ILE A 108 2.39 -1.70 9.07
CA ILE A 108 1.78 -1.06 10.25
C ILE A 108 0.29 -1.43 10.32
N LEU A 109 -0.43 -1.29 9.20
CA LEU A 109 -1.84 -1.66 9.12
C LEU A 109 -2.06 -3.14 9.40
N ALA A 110 -1.22 -4.02 8.84
CA ALA A 110 -1.33 -5.45 9.02
C ALA A 110 -1.15 -5.87 10.49
N VAL A 111 -0.19 -5.30 11.20
CA VAL A 111 0.03 -5.60 12.62
C VAL A 111 -1.07 -5.01 13.49
N LEU A 112 -1.42 -3.73 13.32
CA LEU A 112 -2.45 -3.06 14.12
C LEU A 112 -3.84 -3.67 13.90
N GLY A 113 -4.14 -4.10 12.67
CA GLY A 113 -5.41 -4.71 12.31
C GLY A 113 -5.50 -6.20 12.64
N GLY A 114 -4.38 -6.85 13.02
CA GLY A 114 -4.35 -8.29 13.25
C GLY A 114 -4.67 -9.08 11.98
N GLU A 115 -4.11 -8.64 10.86
CA GLU A 115 -4.46 -9.16 9.54
C GLU A 115 -3.93 -10.57 9.29
N SER A 116 -4.72 -11.34 8.56
CA SER A 116 -4.33 -12.66 8.06
C SER A 116 -3.68 -12.58 6.67
N PHE A 117 -3.28 -13.73 6.13
CA PHE A 117 -2.74 -13.80 4.77
C PHE A 117 -3.72 -13.32 3.69
N ASP A 118 -5.01 -13.32 3.97
CA ASP A 118 -6.03 -12.78 3.06
C ASP A 118 -5.83 -11.28 2.78
N PHE A 119 -5.25 -10.54 3.71
CA PHE A 119 -4.90 -9.13 3.52
C PHE A 119 -3.91 -8.90 2.37
N ILE A 120 -3.02 -9.85 2.11
CA ILE A 120 -2.07 -9.78 0.99
C ILE A 120 -2.80 -9.90 -0.34
N LEU A 121 -3.85 -10.73 -0.38
CA LEU A 121 -4.64 -10.94 -1.58
C LEU A 121 -5.69 -9.84 -1.77
N MET A 122 -6.33 -9.42 -0.70
CA MET A 122 -7.36 -8.41 -0.70
C MET A 122 -7.23 -7.55 0.57
N PRO A 123 -7.01 -6.24 0.47
CA PRO A 123 -7.06 -5.40 -0.73
C PRO A 123 -5.73 -5.21 -1.45
N VAL A 124 -4.61 -5.77 -0.96
CA VAL A 124 -3.26 -5.38 -1.41
C VAL A 124 -2.96 -5.87 -2.84
N ALA A 125 -3.23 -7.11 -3.13
CA ALA A 125 -3.06 -7.63 -4.48
C ALA A 125 -4.31 -7.40 -5.32
#